data_30b1c115e692282bbcf31a7ea4ca38c4
#
_entry.id   30b1c115e692282bbcf31a7ea4ca38c4
#
_cell.length_a   1.000
_cell.length_b   1.000
_cell.length_c   1.000
_cell.angle_alpha   90.00
_cell.angle_beta   90.00
_cell.angle_gamma   90.00
#
_symmetry.space_group_name_H-M   'P 1'
#
loop_
_entity.id
_entity.type
_entity.pdbx_description
1 polymer ?
#
loop_
_entity_poly.entity_id
_entity_poly.type
_entity_poly.pdbx_seq_one_letter_code
_entity_poly.pdbx_strand_id
1 'polypeptide(L)'
;MKRIIIISLTVFCLAFIISCGNKSSNNKVITINAGPQPQTIDPSINTSLDSCYYVIHAFEGLTTKDKDGNIVGGVAESWEELDEGIRYIFHLRTNAKWSDGKPVLAEDFVYSWRRVVDPLVGSQYSFQHESVKNAKDITAGKLPLESLGIKAIDDYTLEVILEAPTAYFLDLTAFPTFYPIRKDIIEQYGNTWSLNPETYIGNGPFVTSEINQDESIIMIKNTNYWNADSVVAEKLRFILMQNETSSVAGIKDGSIDFARILPTRDIPTLKEEGLLQIRPMLASYFYCFNVTNEVLKDIRIRKALALAIDRNYIVEQVMKGGETPANAFVPFGIRDADIKESFRENGGGFFDISPENYQNNIEEAKRLMAEAGYPNGKNFPVFEFKADPGFHISIFEAVQQMWKENLGIDLQISSMEWAAYQQMRMERNYQIMRTIWIGDYSDPMTFLENFLSYRPQNYAGYSNIRFDNYIETARKSTDQNVRMK
;
A
#
# COMPACT_ATOMS: atom_id res chain seq x y z
N MET A 1 68.99 45.08 -4.25
CA MET A 1 67.74 44.82 -3.49
C MET A 1 66.54 44.50 -4.42
N LYS A 2 66.63 43.46 -5.27
CA LYS A 2 65.54 43.07 -6.16
C LYS A 2 65.44 41.54 -6.40
N ARG A 3 65.98 40.70 -5.51
CA ARG A 3 65.99 39.21 -5.67
C ARG A 3 65.43 38.44 -4.49
N ILE A 4 64.81 39.08 -3.48
CA ILE A 4 64.30 38.40 -2.27
C ILE A 4 62.76 38.37 -2.21
N ILE A 5 62.04 39.07 -3.12
CA ILE A 5 60.57 39.15 -3.06
C ILE A 5 59.83 38.09 -3.90
N ILE A 6 60.56 37.32 -4.77
CA ILE A 6 59.91 36.36 -5.69
C ILE A 6 59.82 34.92 -5.07
N ILE A 7 60.55 34.63 -4.00
CA ILE A 7 60.53 33.27 -3.36
C ILE A 7 59.43 33.16 -2.30
N SER A 8 58.88 34.25 -1.80
CA SER A 8 57.82 34.19 -0.76
C SER A 8 56.38 34.02 -1.31
N LEU A 9 56.18 34.22 -2.63
CA LEU A 9 54.81 34.12 -3.22
C LEU A 9 54.53 32.73 -3.81
N THR A 10 55.54 31.89 -3.98
CA THR A 10 55.37 30.52 -4.55
C THR A 10 55.16 29.45 -3.50
N VAL A 11 55.37 29.74 -2.23
CA VAL A 11 55.15 28.78 -1.11
C VAL A 11 53.70 28.90 -0.56
N PHE A 12 53.00 30.00 -0.85
CA PHE A 12 51.60 30.20 -0.36
C PHE A 12 50.56 29.62 -1.25
N CYS A 13 50.88 29.22 -2.51
CA CYS A 13 49.97 28.59 -3.44
C CYS A 13 49.96 27.05 -3.40
N LEU A 14 50.89 26.39 -2.67
CA LEU A 14 50.95 24.94 -2.56
C LEU A 14 50.26 24.36 -1.31
N ALA A 15 49.72 25.20 -0.43
CA ALA A 15 49.01 24.76 0.79
C ALA A 15 47.47 24.64 0.65
N PHE A 16 46.92 24.84 -0.57
CA PHE A 16 45.46 24.79 -0.78
C PHE A 16 44.98 23.60 -1.63
N ILE A 17 45.83 22.58 -1.91
CA ILE A 17 45.43 21.44 -2.74
C ILE A 17 45.45 20.12 -1.92
N ILE A 18 45.38 20.18 -0.61
CA ILE A 18 45.15 18.95 0.22
C ILE A 18 43.96 19.22 1.11
N SER A 19 42.78 19.44 0.49
CA SER A 19 41.50 19.31 1.17
C SER A 19 40.42 18.80 0.18
N CYS A 20 40.79 17.82 -0.65
CA CYS A 20 39.84 16.81 -1.08
C CYS A 20 39.89 15.71 -0.01
N GLY A 21 39.36 16.05 1.15
CA GLY A 21 39.17 15.10 2.22
C GLY A 21 38.28 13.97 1.73
N ASN A 22 38.75 12.75 1.95
CA ASN A 22 37.92 11.58 2.03
C ASN A 22 36.53 11.97 2.56
N LYS A 23 35.52 11.93 1.71
CA LYS A 23 34.17 11.66 2.16
C LYS A 23 34.19 10.23 2.71
N SER A 24 34.71 10.06 3.91
CA SER A 24 34.33 8.98 4.78
C SER A 24 32.80 9.11 4.91
N SER A 25 32.08 8.34 4.11
CA SER A 25 30.64 8.23 4.21
C SER A 25 30.27 7.47 5.48
N ASN A 26 30.50 8.10 6.61
CA ASN A 26 29.96 7.68 7.89
C ASN A 26 28.59 8.32 8.13
N ASN A 27 27.91 8.75 7.08
CA ASN A 27 26.55 9.27 7.19
C ASN A 27 25.58 8.09 7.16
N LYS A 28 25.34 7.53 8.31
CA LYS A 28 24.28 6.54 8.57
C LYS A 28 22.89 7.18 8.59
N VAL A 29 22.72 8.32 7.94
CA VAL A 29 21.45 9.03 7.78
C VAL A 29 20.91 8.75 6.37
N ILE A 30 19.67 8.32 6.28
CA ILE A 30 18.97 8.13 4.99
C ILE A 30 17.86 9.16 4.90
N THR A 31 17.89 9.99 3.85
CA THR A 31 16.87 11.00 3.56
C THR A 31 15.93 10.47 2.49
N ILE A 32 14.64 10.42 2.82
CA ILE A 32 13.59 9.82 1.98
C ILE A 32 12.54 10.88 1.69
N ASN A 33 12.19 11.10 0.43
CA ASN A 33 10.96 11.82 0.12
C ASN A 33 9.77 10.85 0.22
N ALA A 34 8.95 11.02 1.26
CA ALA A 34 7.81 10.17 1.57
C ALA A 34 6.49 10.66 0.92
N GLY A 35 6.49 11.85 0.31
CA GLY A 35 5.28 12.45 -0.26
C GLY A 35 4.55 13.36 0.72
N PRO A 36 3.20 13.39 0.72
CA PRO A 36 2.41 14.28 1.56
C PRO A 36 2.45 13.89 3.06
N GLN A 37 2.00 14.81 3.90
CA GLN A 37 1.73 14.54 5.31
C GLN A 37 0.78 13.35 5.46
N PRO A 38 1.12 12.32 6.25
CA PRO A 38 0.21 11.21 6.54
C PRO A 38 -0.99 11.68 7.36
N GLN A 39 -2.17 11.12 7.08
CA GLN A 39 -3.39 11.43 7.86
C GLN A 39 -3.28 10.93 9.30
N THR A 40 -2.67 9.79 9.49
CA THR A 40 -2.41 9.17 10.78
C THR A 40 -1.25 8.20 10.68
N ILE A 41 -0.47 8.07 11.74
CA ILE A 41 0.55 7.02 11.88
C ILE A 41 0.18 6.01 12.99
N ASP A 42 -1.08 6.00 13.42
CA ASP A 42 -1.64 4.98 14.32
C ASP A 42 -1.87 3.68 13.53
N PRO A 43 -1.18 2.57 13.85
CA PRO A 43 -1.29 1.31 13.11
C PRO A 43 -2.71 0.73 13.11
N SER A 44 -3.50 0.96 14.14
CA SER A 44 -4.86 0.41 14.26
C SER A 44 -5.88 1.03 13.31
N ILE A 45 -5.65 2.27 12.85
CA ILE A 45 -6.60 3.02 12.02
C ILE A 45 -6.02 3.51 10.70
N ASN A 46 -4.75 3.20 10.44
CA ASN A 46 -4.10 3.53 9.18
C ASN A 46 -4.75 2.79 7.99
N THR A 47 -4.99 3.51 6.90
CA THR A 47 -5.56 2.99 5.66
C THR A 47 -4.74 3.36 4.42
N SER A 48 -3.56 4.01 4.60
CA SER A 48 -2.76 4.50 3.49
C SER A 48 -1.34 3.98 3.51
N LEU A 49 -0.79 3.76 2.31
CA LEU A 49 0.60 3.38 2.13
C LEU A 49 1.56 4.45 2.65
N ASP A 50 1.20 5.73 2.52
CA ASP A 50 2.04 6.85 2.95
C ASP A 50 2.29 6.80 4.46
N SER A 51 1.28 6.43 5.23
CA SER A 51 1.40 6.21 6.69
C SER A 51 2.18 4.94 7.02
N CYS A 52 2.06 3.88 6.21
CA CYS A 52 2.76 2.60 6.44
C CYS A 52 4.28 2.77 6.55
N TYR A 53 4.88 3.71 5.79
CA TYR A 53 6.33 3.93 5.86
C TYR A 53 6.83 4.27 7.27
N TYR A 54 6.05 5.02 8.03
CA TYR A 54 6.41 5.36 9.42
C TYR A 54 6.12 4.21 10.37
N VAL A 55 4.95 3.58 10.18
CA VAL A 55 4.48 2.49 11.05
C VAL A 55 5.42 1.29 11.02
N ILE A 56 5.84 0.82 9.83
CA ILE A 56 6.74 -0.36 9.71
C ILE A 56 8.16 -0.11 10.22
N HIS A 57 8.56 1.15 10.41
CA HIS A 57 9.84 1.49 11.01
C HIS A 57 9.73 1.66 12.54
N ALA A 58 8.57 2.09 13.02
CA ALA A 58 8.33 2.31 14.45
C ALA A 58 7.85 1.05 15.19
N PHE A 59 7.20 0.13 14.49
CA PHE A 59 6.59 -1.08 15.07
C PHE A 59 7.02 -2.34 14.33
N GLU A 60 6.84 -3.48 14.99
CA GLU A 60 6.99 -4.82 14.43
C GLU A 60 5.88 -5.74 14.94
N GLY A 61 5.37 -6.61 14.07
CA GLY A 61 4.31 -7.59 14.37
C GLY A 61 4.83 -8.88 14.98
N LEU A 62 3.94 -9.86 15.14
CA LEU A 62 4.32 -11.23 15.51
C LEU A 62 5.30 -11.82 14.51
N THR A 63 5.01 -11.65 13.23
CA THR A 63 5.90 -12.00 12.12
C THR A 63 6.36 -10.75 11.38
N THR A 64 7.36 -10.92 10.52
CA THR A 64 7.86 -9.89 9.60
C THR A 64 8.27 -10.53 8.28
N LYS A 65 8.69 -9.76 7.29
CA LYS A 65 9.17 -10.28 6.01
C LYS A 65 10.67 -10.08 5.88
N ASP A 66 11.36 -11.11 5.40
CA ASP A 66 12.78 -11.00 5.03
C ASP A 66 12.94 -10.22 3.71
N LYS A 67 14.20 -10.04 3.27
CA LYS A 67 14.54 -9.34 2.01
C LYS A 67 13.95 -10.00 0.74
N ASP A 68 13.59 -11.26 0.82
CA ASP A 68 13.05 -12.06 -0.28
C ASP A 68 11.51 -12.15 -0.20
N GLY A 69 10.91 -11.53 0.82
CA GLY A 69 9.47 -11.47 1.05
C GLY A 69 8.89 -12.68 1.78
N ASN A 70 9.74 -13.58 2.30
CA ASN A 70 9.27 -14.72 3.08
C ASN A 70 8.90 -14.29 4.50
N ILE A 71 7.88 -14.94 5.06
CA ILE A 71 7.48 -14.73 6.45
C ILE A 71 8.52 -15.35 7.38
N VAL A 72 9.00 -14.52 8.30
CA VAL A 72 9.94 -14.90 9.37
C VAL A 72 9.45 -14.37 10.71
N GLY A 73 10.06 -14.84 11.81
CA GLY A 73 9.71 -14.36 13.14
C GLY A 73 10.09 -12.89 13.34
N GLY A 74 9.13 -12.09 13.76
CA GLY A 74 9.29 -10.75 14.29
C GLY A 74 9.37 -10.78 15.81
N VAL A 75 8.39 -10.18 16.51
CA VAL A 75 8.28 -10.27 17.98
C VAL A 75 8.08 -11.73 18.43
N ALA A 76 7.37 -12.55 17.64
CA ALA A 76 7.34 -13.99 17.88
C ALA A 76 8.62 -14.65 17.35
N GLU A 77 9.31 -15.35 18.21
CA GLU A 77 10.50 -16.14 17.85
C GLU A 77 10.12 -17.41 17.09
N SER A 78 8.95 -18.00 17.44
CA SER A 78 8.38 -19.20 16.81
C SER A 78 6.88 -19.25 17.01
N TRP A 79 6.23 -20.16 16.30
CA TRP A 79 4.81 -20.46 16.46
C TRP A 79 4.50 -21.92 16.15
N GLU A 80 3.38 -22.39 16.69
CA GLU A 80 2.79 -23.69 16.43
C GLU A 80 1.45 -23.51 15.73
N GLU A 81 1.24 -24.23 14.64
CA GLU A 81 -0.05 -24.33 13.95
C GLU A 81 -0.75 -25.62 14.39
N LEU A 82 -1.93 -25.52 14.95
CA LEU A 82 -2.68 -26.60 15.57
C LEU A 82 -4.11 -26.66 15.00
N ASP A 83 -4.78 -27.76 15.24
CA ASP A 83 -6.19 -27.94 14.88
C ASP A 83 -6.45 -27.62 13.40
N GLU A 84 -5.59 -28.17 12.51
CA GLU A 84 -5.69 -28.00 11.05
C GLU A 84 -5.67 -26.51 10.60
N GLY A 85 -4.89 -25.68 11.26
CA GLY A 85 -4.74 -24.24 10.92
C GLY A 85 -5.81 -23.32 11.54
N ILE A 86 -6.55 -23.81 12.53
CA ILE A 86 -7.54 -23.00 13.27
C ILE A 86 -6.92 -22.34 14.50
N ARG A 87 -5.93 -22.95 15.14
CA ARG A 87 -5.33 -22.45 16.37
C ARG A 87 -3.83 -22.27 16.20
N TYR A 88 -3.33 -21.10 16.63
CA TYR A 88 -1.92 -20.75 16.64
C TYR A 88 -1.47 -20.42 18.06
N ILE A 89 -0.28 -20.92 18.43
CA ILE A 89 0.41 -20.55 19.65
C ILE A 89 1.69 -19.82 19.24
N PHE A 90 1.81 -18.55 19.58
CA PHE A 90 3.02 -17.75 19.32
C PHE A 90 3.87 -17.66 20.58
N HIS A 91 5.17 -17.96 20.45
CA HIS A 91 6.16 -17.79 21.51
C HIS A 91 6.91 -16.49 21.28
N LEU A 92 6.71 -15.52 22.15
CA LEU A 92 7.30 -14.19 22.00
C LEU A 92 8.74 -14.16 22.51
N ARG A 93 9.55 -13.31 21.90
CA ARG A 93 10.93 -13.06 22.34
C ARG A 93 10.94 -12.37 23.71
N THR A 94 11.64 -12.94 24.67
CA THR A 94 11.76 -12.36 26.01
C THR A 94 12.65 -11.10 26.04
N ASN A 95 13.44 -10.85 24.98
CA ASN A 95 14.26 -9.65 24.80
C ASN A 95 13.60 -8.57 23.94
N ALA A 96 12.38 -8.80 23.42
CA ALA A 96 11.63 -7.78 22.69
C ALA A 96 11.19 -6.67 23.66
N LYS A 97 11.49 -5.41 23.29
CA LYS A 97 11.21 -4.24 24.13
C LYS A 97 10.58 -3.12 23.34
N TRP A 98 9.77 -2.36 24.00
CA TRP A 98 9.33 -1.04 23.58
C TRP A 98 10.52 -0.06 23.58
N SER A 99 10.37 1.05 22.85
CA SER A 99 11.43 2.07 22.76
C SER A 99 11.76 2.75 24.10
N ASP A 100 10.85 2.70 25.08
CA ASP A 100 11.06 3.14 26.45
C ASP A 100 11.74 2.09 27.35
N GLY A 101 12.10 0.92 26.80
CA GLY A 101 12.79 -0.17 27.48
C GLY A 101 11.89 -1.16 28.22
N LYS A 102 10.58 -0.94 28.31
CA LYS A 102 9.62 -1.92 28.86
C LYS A 102 9.55 -3.16 27.96
N PRO A 103 9.26 -4.37 28.51
CA PRO A 103 9.10 -5.57 27.69
C PRO A 103 7.84 -5.46 26.83
N VAL A 104 7.87 -6.09 25.63
CA VAL A 104 6.68 -6.35 24.82
C VAL A 104 6.06 -7.64 25.31
N LEU A 105 4.78 -7.60 25.67
CA LEU A 105 4.07 -8.72 26.26
C LEU A 105 2.92 -9.21 25.35
N ALA A 106 2.49 -10.44 25.56
CA ALA A 106 1.35 -11.02 24.86
C ALA A 106 0.07 -10.19 25.02
N GLU A 107 -0.15 -9.56 26.18
CA GLU A 107 -1.30 -8.71 26.43
C GLU A 107 -1.30 -7.43 25.58
N ASP A 108 -0.14 -6.94 25.13
CA ASP A 108 -0.07 -5.79 24.21
C ASP A 108 -0.73 -6.11 22.85
N PHE A 109 -0.57 -7.33 22.36
CA PHE A 109 -1.25 -7.83 21.16
C PHE A 109 -2.74 -8.02 21.39
N VAL A 110 -3.13 -8.59 22.52
CA VAL A 110 -4.56 -8.77 22.90
C VAL A 110 -5.26 -7.42 22.93
N TYR A 111 -4.67 -6.42 23.57
CA TYR A 111 -5.22 -5.06 23.62
C TYR A 111 -5.31 -4.45 22.20
N SER A 112 -4.23 -4.52 21.43
CA SER A 112 -4.18 -3.94 20.10
C SER A 112 -5.25 -4.50 19.16
N TRP A 113 -5.38 -5.82 19.10
CA TRP A 113 -6.31 -6.46 18.16
C TRP A 113 -7.77 -6.21 18.59
N ARG A 114 -8.05 -6.19 19.92
CA ARG A 114 -9.37 -5.79 20.43
C ARG A 114 -9.69 -4.35 20.03
N ARG A 115 -8.72 -3.44 20.10
CA ARG A 115 -8.91 -2.04 19.67
C ARG A 115 -9.23 -1.92 18.19
N VAL A 116 -8.59 -2.70 17.31
CA VAL A 116 -8.87 -2.67 15.87
C VAL A 116 -10.31 -3.10 15.55
N VAL A 117 -10.83 -4.10 16.24
CA VAL A 117 -12.19 -4.61 16.01
C VAL A 117 -13.27 -3.87 16.83
N ASP A 118 -12.88 -2.93 17.68
CA ASP A 118 -13.81 -2.12 18.45
C ASP A 118 -14.59 -1.17 17.53
N PRO A 119 -15.93 -1.28 17.46
CA PRO A 119 -16.74 -0.39 16.65
C PRO A 119 -16.64 1.09 17.07
N LEU A 120 -16.26 1.40 18.31
CA LEU A 120 -16.04 2.76 18.78
C LEU A 120 -14.74 3.38 18.20
N VAL A 121 -13.76 2.59 17.86
CA VAL A 121 -12.52 3.02 17.18
C VAL A 121 -12.78 3.26 15.69
N GLY A 122 -13.67 2.47 15.09
CA GLY A 122 -14.09 2.65 13.71
C GLY A 122 -12.98 2.39 12.68
N SER A 123 -12.08 1.43 12.97
CA SER A 123 -11.01 1.05 12.04
C SER A 123 -11.58 0.55 10.71
N GLN A 124 -11.23 1.21 9.61
CA GLN A 124 -11.65 0.79 8.27
C GLN A 124 -10.95 -0.50 7.81
N TYR A 125 -9.86 -0.89 8.47
CA TYR A 125 -9.12 -2.14 8.21
C TYR A 125 -9.42 -3.25 9.22
N SER A 126 -10.45 -3.08 10.09
CA SER A 126 -10.93 -4.13 11.01
C SER A 126 -11.29 -5.42 10.29
N PHE A 127 -11.67 -5.36 9.02
CA PHE A 127 -12.00 -6.53 8.20
C PHE A 127 -10.84 -7.52 8.05
N GLN A 128 -9.59 -7.09 8.16
CA GLN A 128 -8.44 -7.98 8.11
C GLN A 128 -8.40 -8.94 9.31
N HIS A 129 -8.99 -8.53 10.43
CA HIS A 129 -9.12 -9.38 11.62
C HIS A 129 -10.27 -10.39 11.52
N GLU A 130 -11.12 -10.37 10.46
CA GLU A 130 -12.24 -11.32 10.31
C GLU A 130 -11.80 -12.79 10.21
N SER A 131 -10.52 -13.05 9.96
CA SER A 131 -9.95 -14.40 10.11
C SER A 131 -9.89 -14.84 11.58
N VAL A 132 -9.80 -13.92 12.53
CA VAL A 132 -9.79 -14.22 13.98
C VAL A 132 -11.23 -14.45 14.45
N LYS A 133 -11.42 -15.50 15.25
CA LYS A 133 -12.74 -15.89 15.76
C LYS A 133 -13.49 -14.71 16.40
N ASN A 134 -14.75 -14.58 16.04
CA ASN A 134 -15.69 -13.56 16.51
C ASN A 134 -15.41 -12.11 16.04
N ALA A 135 -14.30 -11.81 15.36
CA ALA A 135 -13.93 -10.45 14.98
C ALA A 135 -15.03 -9.73 14.20
N LYS A 136 -15.65 -10.39 13.22
CA LYS A 136 -16.75 -9.84 12.40
C LYS A 136 -17.97 -9.44 13.23
N ASP A 137 -18.38 -10.26 14.18
CA ASP A 137 -19.55 -10.00 15.02
C ASP A 137 -19.23 -8.94 16.09
N ILE A 138 -18.00 -8.86 16.56
CA ILE A 138 -17.54 -7.79 17.47
C ILE A 138 -17.57 -6.45 16.73
N THR A 139 -16.98 -6.37 15.54
CA THR A 139 -16.99 -5.14 14.71
C THR A 139 -18.41 -4.69 14.36
N ALA A 140 -19.35 -5.65 14.23
CA ALA A 140 -20.76 -5.35 14.03
C ALA A 140 -21.52 -4.97 15.34
N GLY A 141 -20.82 -4.91 16.49
CA GLY A 141 -21.42 -4.58 17.80
C GLY A 141 -22.31 -5.67 18.38
N LYS A 142 -22.21 -6.92 17.91
CA LYS A 142 -23.05 -8.03 18.38
C LYS A 142 -22.42 -8.80 19.54
N LEU A 143 -21.10 -8.80 19.66
CA LEU A 143 -20.35 -9.50 20.71
C LEU A 143 -19.40 -8.55 21.42
N PRO A 144 -19.05 -8.81 22.70
CA PRO A 144 -18.10 -8.01 23.45
C PRO A 144 -16.67 -8.26 22.99
N LEU A 145 -15.77 -7.27 23.19
CA LEU A 145 -14.35 -7.30 22.77
C LEU A 145 -13.58 -8.51 23.34
N GLU A 146 -13.93 -8.92 24.56
CA GLU A 146 -13.30 -10.04 25.27
C GLU A 146 -13.54 -11.40 24.58
N SER A 147 -14.54 -11.49 23.71
CA SER A 147 -14.87 -12.71 22.96
C SER A 147 -14.00 -12.92 21.72
N LEU A 148 -13.13 -11.94 21.37
CA LEU A 148 -12.18 -12.09 20.28
C LEU A 148 -11.28 -13.30 20.52
N GLY A 149 -11.06 -14.10 19.46
CA GLY A 149 -10.23 -15.30 19.50
C GLY A 149 -8.75 -15.06 19.72
N ILE A 150 -8.38 -14.25 20.70
CA ILE A 150 -6.99 -13.97 21.08
C ILE A 150 -6.87 -13.93 22.61
N LYS A 151 -5.79 -14.54 23.15
CA LYS A 151 -5.56 -14.62 24.58
C LYS A 151 -4.08 -14.71 24.91
N ALA A 152 -3.63 -13.93 25.88
CA ALA A 152 -2.34 -14.14 26.54
C ALA A 152 -2.46 -15.36 27.48
N ILE A 153 -1.66 -16.40 27.24
CA ILE A 153 -1.55 -17.56 28.12
C ILE A 153 -0.66 -17.22 29.31
N ASP A 154 0.44 -16.54 29.02
CA ASP A 154 1.36 -15.91 29.95
C ASP A 154 1.99 -14.67 29.27
N ASP A 155 2.98 -14.05 29.90
CA ASP A 155 3.61 -12.81 29.41
C ASP A 155 4.21 -12.95 27.99
N TYR A 156 4.64 -14.15 27.60
CA TYR A 156 5.35 -14.40 26.33
C TYR A 156 4.71 -15.49 25.48
N THR A 157 3.52 -15.96 25.83
CA THR A 157 2.78 -16.96 25.06
C THR A 157 1.41 -16.42 24.65
N LEU A 158 1.18 -16.27 23.36
CA LEU A 158 -0.07 -15.77 22.79
C LEU A 158 -0.80 -16.85 22.04
N GLU A 159 -2.05 -17.12 22.40
CA GLU A 159 -2.95 -18.01 21.68
C GLU A 159 -3.85 -17.19 20.75
N VAL A 160 -3.98 -17.65 19.49
CA VAL A 160 -4.96 -17.11 18.53
C VAL A 160 -5.80 -18.24 17.97
N ILE A 161 -7.12 -18.05 17.97
CA ILE A 161 -8.10 -18.95 17.39
C ILE A 161 -8.73 -18.27 16.19
N LEU A 162 -8.70 -18.92 15.03
CA LEU A 162 -9.29 -18.42 13.80
C LEU A 162 -10.75 -18.85 13.67
N GLU A 163 -11.52 -18.11 12.88
CA GLU A 163 -12.89 -18.46 12.49
C GLU A 163 -12.92 -19.68 11.57
N ALA A 164 -11.93 -19.80 10.70
CA ALA A 164 -11.68 -20.93 9.81
C ALA A 164 -10.19 -20.97 9.44
N PRO A 165 -9.67 -22.09 8.94
CA PRO A 165 -8.30 -22.14 8.44
C PRO A 165 -8.05 -21.04 7.39
N THR A 166 -7.00 -20.24 7.58
CA THR A 166 -6.68 -19.08 6.73
C THR A 166 -5.25 -19.16 6.22
N ALA A 167 -5.07 -19.49 4.95
CA ALA A 167 -3.76 -19.80 4.36
C ALA A 167 -2.74 -18.63 4.42
N TYR A 168 -3.22 -17.39 4.50
CA TYR A 168 -2.39 -16.16 4.55
C TYR A 168 -2.36 -15.53 5.95
N PHE A 169 -2.77 -16.25 7.01
CA PHE A 169 -2.85 -15.69 8.35
C PHE A 169 -1.50 -15.18 8.86
N LEU A 170 -0.42 -15.89 8.62
CA LEU A 170 0.92 -15.45 9.03
C LEU A 170 1.38 -14.18 8.28
N ASP A 171 0.97 -13.97 7.04
CA ASP A 171 1.19 -12.71 6.33
C ASP A 171 0.44 -11.55 7.01
N LEU A 172 -0.81 -11.80 7.48
CA LEU A 172 -1.58 -10.80 8.22
C LEU A 172 -0.88 -10.39 9.51
N THR A 173 -0.25 -11.32 10.23
CA THR A 173 0.45 -10.99 11.48
C THR A 173 1.72 -10.14 11.28
N ALA A 174 2.17 -9.96 10.02
CA ALA A 174 3.21 -9.02 9.61
C ALA A 174 2.64 -7.67 9.12
N PHE A 175 1.31 -7.52 9.07
CA PHE A 175 0.66 -6.31 8.57
C PHE A 175 0.39 -5.30 9.70
N PRO A 176 0.48 -3.98 9.45
CA PRO A 176 0.41 -2.95 10.50
C PRO A 176 -0.77 -3.02 11.45
N THR A 177 -1.97 -3.40 10.99
CA THR A 177 -3.16 -3.51 11.87
C THR A 177 -3.05 -4.61 12.93
N PHE A 178 -2.11 -5.55 12.75
CA PHE A 178 -1.82 -6.63 13.70
C PHE A 178 -0.65 -6.31 14.64
N TYR A 179 -0.04 -5.10 14.52
CA TYR A 179 1.06 -4.70 15.39
C TYR A 179 0.59 -4.41 16.81
N PRO A 180 1.43 -4.64 17.83
CA PRO A 180 1.09 -4.32 19.20
C PRO A 180 1.10 -2.81 19.42
N ILE A 181 0.29 -2.33 20.35
CA ILE A 181 0.31 -0.94 20.84
C ILE A 181 0.22 -0.90 22.35
N ARG A 182 0.67 0.20 22.93
CA ARG A 182 0.73 0.40 24.37
C ARG A 182 -0.62 0.86 24.91
N LYS A 183 -1.26 0.02 25.73
CA LYS A 183 -2.52 0.31 26.41
C LYS A 183 -2.44 1.58 27.28
N ASP A 184 -1.44 1.67 28.15
CA ASP A 184 -1.26 2.79 29.06
C ASP A 184 -1.09 4.13 28.33
N ILE A 185 -0.43 4.13 27.18
CA ILE A 185 -0.27 5.32 26.34
C ILE A 185 -1.62 5.72 25.72
N ILE A 186 -2.35 4.77 25.16
CA ILE A 186 -3.67 5.05 24.56
C ILE A 186 -4.67 5.55 25.60
N GLU A 187 -4.71 4.93 26.78
CA GLU A 187 -5.60 5.36 27.87
C GLU A 187 -5.27 6.75 28.39
N GLN A 188 -4.01 7.15 28.38
CA GLN A 188 -3.57 8.46 28.86
C GLN A 188 -3.76 9.58 27.84
N TYR A 189 -3.48 9.32 26.55
CA TYR A 189 -3.39 10.36 25.50
C TYR A 189 -4.51 10.26 24.45
N GLY A 190 -5.32 9.21 24.46
CA GLY A 190 -6.41 9.01 23.51
C GLY A 190 -5.92 9.03 22.05
N ASN A 191 -6.68 9.63 21.16
CA ASN A 191 -6.37 9.68 19.74
C ASN A 191 -5.17 10.59 19.37
N THR A 192 -4.59 11.32 20.34
CA THR A 192 -3.45 12.21 20.09
C THR A 192 -2.09 11.53 20.31
N TRP A 193 -2.08 10.29 20.80
CA TRP A 193 -0.86 9.55 21.15
C TRP A 193 0.14 9.43 19.99
N SER A 194 -0.34 9.34 18.75
CA SER A 194 0.50 9.21 17.55
C SER A 194 0.93 10.55 16.93
N LEU A 195 0.52 11.67 17.52
CA LEU A 195 0.86 13.02 17.02
C LEU A 195 2.10 13.63 17.70
N ASN A 196 2.59 12.99 18.77
CA ASN A 196 3.72 13.48 19.53
C ASN A 196 4.82 12.39 19.61
N PRO A 197 6.07 12.71 19.27
CA PRO A 197 7.19 11.76 19.39
C PRO A 197 7.33 11.14 20.78
N GLU A 198 7.08 11.89 21.84
CA GLU A 198 7.23 11.41 23.23
C GLU A 198 6.20 10.33 23.60
N THR A 199 5.05 10.32 22.94
CA THR A 199 3.97 9.35 23.17
C THR A 199 3.86 8.26 22.11
N TYR A 200 4.57 8.43 20.99
CA TYR A 200 4.62 7.44 19.90
C TYR A 200 5.64 6.34 20.21
N ILE A 201 5.34 5.53 21.24
CA ILE A 201 6.20 4.45 21.75
C ILE A 201 5.99 3.20 20.90
N GLY A 202 6.98 2.88 20.08
CA GLY A 202 7.00 1.69 19.21
C GLY A 202 7.94 0.60 19.72
N ASN A 203 7.88 -0.56 19.10
CA ASN A 203 8.72 -1.73 19.37
C ASN A 203 9.59 -2.12 18.17
N GLY A 204 9.62 -1.30 17.11
CA GLY A 204 10.34 -1.54 15.88
C GLY A 204 11.78 -1.02 15.88
N PRO A 205 12.45 -1.08 14.70
CA PRO A 205 13.86 -0.74 14.56
C PRO A 205 14.20 0.74 14.74
N PHE A 206 13.21 1.64 14.68
CA PHE A 206 13.42 3.09 14.84
C PHE A 206 12.42 3.70 15.81
N VAL A 207 12.84 4.80 16.44
CA VAL A 207 12.01 5.65 17.31
C VAL A 207 11.78 6.97 16.62
N THR A 208 10.54 7.44 16.55
CA THR A 208 10.23 8.78 16.08
C THR A 208 10.77 9.81 17.07
N SER A 209 11.69 10.66 16.63
CA SER A 209 12.30 11.70 17.48
C SER A 209 11.71 13.09 17.24
N GLU A 210 11.20 13.35 16.04
CA GLU A 210 10.60 14.63 15.66
C GLU A 210 9.45 14.42 14.69
N ILE A 211 8.39 15.19 14.86
CA ILE A 211 7.28 15.33 13.91
C ILE A 211 7.12 16.81 13.63
N ASN A 212 7.62 17.26 12.48
CA ASN A 212 7.51 18.64 12.01
C ASN A 212 6.41 18.67 10.95
N GLN A 213 5.25 19.20 11.31
CA GLN A 213 4.07 19.18 10.46
C GLN A 213 4.36 19.78 9.09
N ASP A 214 3.92 19.13 8.02
CA ASP A 214 4.09 19.52 6.61
C ASP A 214 5.55 19.67 6.15
N GLU A 215 6.53 19.29 6.99
CA GLU A 215 7.95 19.42 6.69
C GLU A 215 8.67 18.08 6.72
N SER A 216 8.68 17.40 7.89
CA SER A 216 9.46 16.17 8.05
C SER A 216 9.05 15.35 9.25
N ILE A 217 9.29 14.03 9.16
CA ILE A 217 9.31 13.11 10.29
C ILE A 217 10.72 12.52 10.41
N ILE A 218 11.29 12.64 11.61
CA ILE A 218 12.64 12.15 11.89
C ILE A 218 12.55 10.93 12.80
N MET A 219 13.24 9.87 12.42
CA MET A 219 13.34 8.66 13.21
C MET A 219 14.81 8.33 13.47
N ILE A 220 15.13 7.91 14.67
CA ILE A 220 16.47 7.49 15.09
C ILE A 220 16.48 6.01 15.43
N LYS A 221 17.62 5.35 15.30
CA LYS A 221 17.77 3.93 15.60
C LYS A 221 17.30 3.62 17.03
N ASN A 222 16.45 2.61 17.16
CA ASN A 222 15.99 2.11 18.44
C ASN A 222 17.02 1.12 19.03
N THR A 223 17.74 1.56 20.05
CA THR A 223 18.74 0.70 20.73
C THR A 223 18.10 -0.39 21.59
N ASN A 224 16.81 -0.28 21.90
CA ASN A 224 16.04 -1.29 22.62
C ASN A 224 15.39 -2.34 21.70
N TYR A 225 15.49 -2.16 20.38
CA TYR A 225 14.95 -3.14 19.43
C TYR A 225 15.71 -4.47 19.57
N TRP A 226 14.99 -5.60 19.61
CA TRP A 226 15.57 -6.91 19.86
C TRP A 226 16.67 -7.30 18.86
N ASN A 227 16.60 -6.79 17.63
CA ASN A 227 17.58 -7.03 16.56
C ASN A 227 18.29 -5.73 16.15
N ALA A 228 18.60 -4.85 17.10
CA ALA A 228 19.22 -3.54 16.85
C ALA A 228 20.55 -3.66 16.10
N ASP A 229 21.32 -4.73 16.31
CA ASP A 229 22.62 -4.93 15.66
C ASP A 229 22.52 -5.10 14.14
N SER A 230 21.38 -5.55 13.63
CA SER A 230 21.13 -5.66 12.18
C SER A 230 20.77 -4.31 11.52
N VAL A 231 20.42 -3.31 12.30
CA VAL A 231 20.00 -1.98 11.79
C VAL A 231 21.22 -1.13 11.51
N VAL A 232 21.51 -0.89 10.25
CA VAL A 232 22.70 -0.15 9.78
C VAL A 232 22.51 1.36 9.84
N ALA A 233 21.34 1.87 9.46
CA ALA A 233 21.04 3.30 9.49
C ALA A 233 20.88 3.78 10.94
N GLU A 234 21.48 4.94 11.25
CA GLU A 234 21.33 5.57 12.57
C GLU A 234 20.14 6.53 12.62
N LYS A 235 19.73 7.04 11.44
CA LYS A 235 18.67 8.05 11.32
C LYS A 235 17.98 7.92 9.98
N LEU A 236 16.66 8.00 10.00
CA LEU A 236 15.82 8.18 8.82
C LEU A 236 15.22 9.59 8.89
N ARG A 237 15.34 10.33 7.79
CA ARG A 237 14.71 11.63 7.62
C ARG A 237 13.69 11.53 6.50
N PHE A 238 12.43 11.50 6.85
CA PHE A 238 11.34 11.54 5.89
C PHE A 238 10.96 13.00 5.62
N ILE A 239 11.16 13.46 4.39
CA ILE A 239 10.75 14.78 3.93
C ILE A 239 9.33 14.67 3.36
N LEU A 240 8.46 15.59 3.75
CA LEU A 240 7.06 15.66 3.31
C LEU A 240 6.94 16.61 2.10
N MET A 241 7.43 16.15 0.94
CA MET A 241 7.51 16.97 -0.27
C MET A 241 6.60 16.40 -1.36
N GLN A 242 5.58 17.16 -1.75
CA GLN A 242 4.67 16.78 -2.82
C GLN A 242 5.20 17.12 -4.23
N ASN A 243 6.18 18.04 -4.33
CA ASN A 243 6.71 18.48 -5.62
C ASN A 243 7.70 17.46 -6.19
N GLU A 244 7.26 16.69 -7.18
CA GLU A 244 8.04 15.63 -7.83
C GLU A 244 9.31 16.17 -8.51
N THR A 245 9.27 17.36 -9.12
CA THR A 245 10.44 17.98 -9.79
C THR A 245 11.53 18.34 -8.77
N SER A 246 11.14 18.90 -7.61
CA SER A 246 12.09 19.19 -6.52
C SER A 246 12.69 17.91 -5.95
N SER A 247 11.91 16.83 -5.90
CA SER A 247 12.36 15.50 -5.49
C SER A 247 13.48 14.97 -6.40
N VAL A 248 13.31 15.07 -7.72
CA VAL A 248 14.34 14.68 -8.71
C VAL A 248 15.60 15.56 -8.57
N ALA A 249 15.45 16.86 -8.35
CA ALA A 249 16.59 17.72 -8.11
C ALA A 249 17.39 17.29 -6.86
N GLY A 250 16.68 16.93 -5.76
CA GLY A 250 17.30 16.45 -4.53
C GLY A 250 18.01 15.10 -4.68
N ILE A 251 17.50 14.20 -5.52
CA ILE A 251 18.20 12.94 -5.87
C ILE A 251 19.49 13.26 -6.64
N LYS A 252 19.44 14.19 -7.60
CA LYS A 252 20.60 14.54 -8.44
C LYS A 252 21.71 15.25 -7.67
N ASP A 253 21.37 16.10 -6.72
CA ASP A 253 22.35 16.82 -5.88
C ASP A 253 22.77 16.03 -4.62
N GLY A 254 22.13 14.89 -4.35
CA GLY A 254 22.42 14.01 -3.23
C GLY A 254 21.88 14.49 -1.88
N SER A 255 20.95 15.43 -1.85
CA SER A 255 20.23 15.85 -0.64
C SER A 255 19.09 14.89 -0.26
N ILE A 256 18.63 14.09 -1.22
CA ILE A 256 17.65 13.01 -1.05
C ILE A 256 18.30 11.70 -1.53
N ASP A 257 18.25 10.66 -0.70
CA ASP A 257 18.77 9.32 -1.03
C ASP A 257 17.73 8.46 -1.75
N PHE A 258 16.45 8.66 -1.46
CA PHE A 258 15.36 7.88 -2.02
C PHE A 258 14.10 8.71 -2.20
N ALA A 259 13.48 8.58 -3.38
CA ALA A 259 12.15 9.14 -3.68
C ALA A 259 11.30 8.10 -4.39
N ARG A 260 10.06 7.97 -3.96
CA ARG A 260 9.12 6.98 -4.51
C ARG A 260 8.36 7.48 -5.73
N ILE A 261 7.96 8.75 -5.70
CA ILE A 261 7.13 9.37 -6.74
C ILE A 261 8.02 10.28 -7.59
N LEU A 262 8.00 10.06 -8.89
CA LEU A 262 8.84 10.75 -9.86
C LEU A 262 7.97 11.21 -11.05
N PRO A 263 8.27 12.38 -11.65
CA PRO A 263 7.59 12.80 -12.88
C PRO A 263 7.86 11.78 -14.00
N THR A 264 6.81 11.33 -14.67
CA THR A 264 6.95 10.34 -15.76
C THR A 264 7.88 10.80 -16.88
N ARG A 265 7.95 12.12 -17.13
CA ARG A 265 8.85 12.71 -18.13
C ARG A 265 10.33 12.51 -17.82
N ASP A 266 10.70 12.37 -16.55
CA ASP A 266 12.10 12.27 -16.10
C ASP A 266 12.57 10.81 -16.03
N ILE A 267 11.66 9.84 -16.11
CA ILE A 267 11.94 8.39 -16.03
C ILE A 267 13.02 7.94 -17.03
N PRO A 268 12.96 8.28 -18.33
CA PRO A 268 13.98 7.86 -19.28
C PRO A 268 15.38 8.36 -18.89
N THR A 269 15.50 9.65 -18.54
CA THR A 269 16.77 10.29 -18.15
C THR A 269 17.32 9.67 -16.87
N LEU A 270 16.48 9.46 -15.84
CA LEU A 270 16.90 8.85 -14.57
C LEU A 270 17.35 7.40 -14.77
N LYS A 271 16.75 6.68 -15.71
CA LYS A 271 17.17 5.33 -16.10
C LYS A 271 18.54 5.33 -16.76
N GLU A 272 18.78 6.25 -17.71
CA GLU A 272 20.08 6.42 -18.37
C GLU A 272 21.17 6.83 -17.39
N GLU A 273 20.87 7.69 -16.44
CA GLU A 273 21.78 8.13 -15.38
C GLU A 273 22.01 7.05 -14.28
N GLY A 274 21.31 5.91 -14.32
CA GLY A 274 21.44 4.84 -13.34
C GLY A 274 20.84 5.18 -11.95
N LEU A 275 20.01 6.22 -11.87
CA LEU A 275 19.37 6.70 -10.65
C LEU A 275 17.99 6.09 -10.42
N LEU A 276 17.45 5.33 -11.39
CA LEU A 276 16.15 4.72 -11.31
C LEU A 276 16.25 3.22 -11.03
N GLN A 277 15.50 2.75 -10.04
CA GLN A 277 15.27 1.33 -9.81
C GLN A 277 13.78 1.02 -10.04
N ILE A 278 13.50 0.11 -10.96
CA ILE A 278 12.15 -0.39 -11.23
C ILE A 278 12.02 -1.75 -10.53
N ARG A 279 11.02 -1.88 -9.65
CA ARG A 279 10.71 -3.13 -8.96
C ARG A 279 9.25 -3.49 -9.13
N PRO A 280 8.92 -4.77 -9.39
CA PRO A 280 7.52 -5.22 -9.41
C PRO A 280 6.83 -4.91 -8.09
N MET A 281 5.58 -4.48 -8.17
CA MET A 281 4.70 -4.29 -7.03
C MET A 281 3.45 -5.13 -7.23
N LEU A 282 3.01 -5.79 -6.17
CA LEU A 282 1.75 -6.52 -6.17
C LEU A 282 0.59 -5.52 -6.10
N ALA A 283 0.24 -4.91 -7.23
CA ALA A 283 -0.74 -3.85 -7.29
C ALA A 283 -1.47 -3.83 -8.64
N SER A 284 -2.71 -3.33 -8.64
CA SER A 284 -3.48 -3.06 -9.84
C SER A 284 -4.01 -1.64 -9.83
N TYR A 285 -3.67 -0.88 -10.89
CA TYR A 285 -4.25 0.43 -11.17
C TYR A 285 -5.46 0.25 -12.09
N PHE A 286 -6.60 0.83 -11.74
CA PHE A 286 -7.82 0.66 -12.52
C PHE A 286 -8.76 1.85 -12.39
N TYR A 287 -9.68 1.97 -13.33
CA TYR A 287 -10.81 2.86 -13.22
C TYR A 287 -11.98 2.14 -12.59
N CYS A 288 -12.50 2.74 -11.54
CA CYS A 288 -13.66 2.23 -10.83
C CYS A 288 -14.91 2.93 -11.35
N PHE A 289 -15.83 2.15 -11.91
CA PHE A 289 -17.16 2.60 -12.30
C PHE A 289 -18.12 2.49 -11.12
N ASN A 290 -18.84 3.54 -10.84
CA ASN A 290 -19.97 3.46 -9.91
C ASN A 290 -21.12 2.71 -10.59
N VAL A 291 -21.29 1.42 -10.30
CA VAL A 291 -22.30 0.57 -10.95
C VAL A 291 -23.71 0.79 -10.43
N THR A 292 -23.88 1.67 -9.43
CA THR A 292 -25.20 2.13 -9.00
C THR A 292 -25.77 3.25 -9.90
N ASN A 293 -24.93 3.86 -10.74
CA ASN A 293 -25.33 4.84 -11.74
C ASN A 293 -26.15 4.18 -12.84
N GLU A 294 -27.25 4.83 -13.25
CA GLU A 294 -28.24 4.28 -14.20
C GLU A 294 -27.63 3.86 -15.54
N VAL A 295 -26.61 4.56 -16.02
CA VAL A 295 -25.93 4.24 -17.28
C VAL A 295 -24.86 3.17 -17.06
N LEU A 296 -24.04 3.34 -16.01
CA LEU A 296 -22.93 2.43 -15.72
C LEU A 296 -23.36 1.09 -15.12
N LYS A 297 -24.62 0.91 -14.71
CA LYS A 297 -25.13 -0.41 -14.31
C LYS A 297 -25.23 -1.38 -15.49
N ASP A 298 -25.34 -0.87 -16.74
CA ASP A 298 -25.31 -1.71 -17.93
C ASP A 298 -23.92 -2.26 -18.19
N ILE A 299 -23.78 -3.59 -18.13
CA ILE A 299 -22.50 -4.28 -18.33
C ILE A 299 -21.94 -4.06 -19.73
N ARG A 300 -22.80 -3.86 -20.75
CA ARG A 300 -22.37 -3.59 -22.13
C ARG A 300 -21.59 -2.29 -22.22
N ILE A 301 -22.04 -1.25 -21.52
CA ILE A 301 -21.36 0.05 -21.44
C ILE A 301 -20.00 -0.09 -20.76
N ARG A 302 -19.97 -0.71 -19.56
CA ARG A 302 -18.68 -0.90 -18.85
C ARG A 302 -17.68 -1.71 -19.68
N LYS A 303 -18.15 -2.74 -20.36
CA LYS A 303 -17.32 -3.57 -21.24
C LYS A 303 -16.80 -2.76 -22.44
N ALA A 304 -17.67 -1.97 -23.08
CA ALA A 304 -17.28 -1.11 -24.20
C ALA A 304 -16.23 -0.07 -23.80
N LEU A 305 -16.42 0.62 -22.67
CA LEU A 305 -15.45 1.57 -22.13
C LEU A 305 -14.11 0.89 -21.84
N ALA A 306 -14.12 -0.32 -21.28
CA ALA A 306 -12.89 -1.06 -21.00
C ALA A 306 -12.16 -1.53 -22.25
N LEU A 307 -12.89 -2.01 -23.28
CA LEU A 307 -12.33 -2.46 -24.55
C LEU A 307 -11.68 -1.32 -25.37
N ALA A 308 -12.24 -0.11 -25.26
CA ALA A 308 -11.75 1.06 -25.99
C ALA A 308 -10.50 1.71 -25.40
N ILE A 309 -9.87 1.12 -24.37
CA ILE A 309 -8.62 1.61 -23.79
C ILE A 309 -7.43 0.82 -24.35
N ASP A 310 -6.51 1.51 -25.00
CA ASP A 310 -5.20 0.96 -25.38
C ASP A 310 -4.24 1.00 -24.16
N ARG A 311 -4.14 -0.12 -23.49
CA ARG A 311 -3.30 -0.24 -22.29
C ARG A 311 -1.82 -0.28 -22.61
N ASN A 312 -1.45 -0.80 -23.78
CA ASN A 312 -0.05 -0.82 -24.22
C ASN A 312 0.44 0.61 -24.46
N TYR A 313 -0.37 1.43 -25.15
CA TYR A 313 -0.05 2.85 -25.33
C TYR A 313 0.12 3.58 -23.97
N ILE A 314 -0.77 3.31 -23.00
CA ILE A 314 -0.68 3.95 -21.68
C ILE A 314 0.64 3.59 -20.99
N VAL A 315 1.02 2.32 -20.92
CA VAL A 315 2.24 1.92 -20.20
C VAL A 315 3.51 2.32 -20.94
N GLU A 316 3.52 2.29 -22.27
CA GLU A 316 4.72 2.54 -23.08
C GLU A 316 4.93 4.02 -23.38
N GLN A 317 3.85 4.78 -23.62
CA GLN A 317 3.95 6.17 -24.09
C GLN A 317 3.63 7.19 -23.00
N VAL A 318 2.72 6.87 -22.08
CA VAL A 318 2.30 7.81 -21.00
C VAL A 318 3.12 7.58 -19.74
N MET A 319 3.19 6.33 -19.24
CA MET A 319 3.79 6.02 -17.94
C MET A 319 5.31 5.79 -18.02
N LYS A 320 5.76 4.93 -18.90
CA LYS A 320 7.19 4.61 -19.16
C LYS A 320 7.94 4.06 -17.93
N GLY A 321 7.23 3.71 -16.87
CA GLY A 321 7.78 3.25 -15.59
C GLY A 321 8.04 1.74 -15.52
N GLY A 322 7.71 0.97 -16.60
CA GLY A 322 7.86 -0.50 -16.63
C GLY A 322 6.62 -1.22 -16.11
N GLU A 323 5.49 -0.56 -16.05
CA GLU A 323 4.19 -1.15 -15.73
C GLU A 323 3.80 -2.20 -16.78
N THR A 324 2.98 -3.19 -16.35
CA THR A 324 2.46 -4.23 -17.24
C THR A 324 1.01 -3.91 -17.60
N PRO A 325 0.63 -3.97 -18.90
CA PRO A 325 -0.77 -3.82 -19.31
C PRO A 325 -1.65 -4.88 -18.64
N ALA A 326 -2.76 -4.45 -18.01
CA ALA A 326 -3.64 -5.34 -17.26
C ALA A 326 -4.91 -5.68 -18.05
N ASN A 327 -5.22 -6.97 -18.15
CA ASN A 327 -6.47 -7.49 -18.72
C ASN A 327 -7.36 -8.21 -17.71
N ALA A 328 -6.99 -8.15 -16.41
CA ALA A 328 -7.78 -8.58 -15.27
C ALA A 328 -7.36 -7.83 -14.00
N PHE A 329 -8.10 -8.05 -12.91
CA PHE A 329 -7.94 -7.29 -11.67
C PHE A 329 -6.80 -7.82 -10.79
N VAL A 330 -6.68 -9.16 -10.64
CA VAL A 330 -5.56 -9.74 -9.89
C VAL A 330 -4.29 -9.65 -10.74
N PRO A 331 -3.21 -9.03 -10.25
CA PRO A 331 -1.97 -8.86 -11.03
C PRO A 331 -1.16 -10.15 -11.12
N PHE A 332 -0.09 -10.12 -11.91
CA PHE A 332 0.95 -11.15 -11.88
C PHE A 332 1.70 -11.14 -10.55
N GLY A 333 2.38 -12.26 -10.23
CA GLY A 333 3.20 -12.40 -9.02
C GLY A 333 2.56 -13.21 -7.90
N ILE A 334 1.29 -13.62 -8.05
CA ILE A 334 0.61 -14.55 -7.15
C ILE A 334 0.69 -15.96 -7.73
N ARG A 335 1.06 -16.92 -6.89
CA ARG A 335 1.13 -18.34 -7.26
C ARG A 335 -0.27 -18.97 -7.29
N ASP A 336 -0.43 -19.99 -8.12
CA ASP A 336 -1.63 -20.80 -8.16
C ASP A 336 -1.57 -21.97 -7.15
N ALA A 337 -2.51 -22.88 -7.22
CA ALA A 337 -2.55 -24.12 -6.44
C ALA A 337 -1.28 -24.97 -6.64
N ASP A 338 -0.77 -25.09 -7.85
CA ASP A 338 0.61 -25.51 -8.09
C ASP A 338 1.52 -24.27 -7.96
N ILE A 339 2.45 -24.34 -7.01
CA ILE A 339 3.39 -23.25 -6.69
C ILE A 339 4.25 -22.83 -7.90
N LYS A 340 4.37 -23.65 -8.93
CA LYS A 340 5.10 -23.36 -10.17
C LYS A 340 4.27 -22.60 -11.18
N GLU A 341 2.97 -22.51 -10.96
CA GLU A 341 2.04 -21.86 -11.87
C GLU A 341 1.64 -20.46 -11.32
N SER A 342 1.12 -19.64 -12.20
CA SER A 342 0.66 -18.29 -11.91
C SER A 342 -0.87 -18.28 -11.91
N PHE A 343 -1.46 -17.83 -10.80
CA PHE A 343 -2.89 -17.59 -10.71
C PHE A 343 -3.42 -16.74 -11.87
N ARG A 344 -2.64 -15.71 -12.24
CA ARG A 344 -3.02 -14.78 -13.29
C ARG A 344 -3.00 -15.42 -14.67
N GLU A 345 -2.04 -16.29 -14.96
CA GLU A 345 -1.94 -16.98 -16.23
C GLU A 345 -3.05 -18.02 -16.38
N ASN A 346 -3.29 -18.82 -15.34
CA ASN A 346 -4.35 -19.84 -15.36
C ASN A 346 -5.77 -19.23 -15.37
N GLY A 347 -6.00 -18.15 -14.63
CA GLY A 347 -7.27 -17.44 -14.62
C GLY A 347 -7.61 -16.71 -15.92
N GLY A 348 -6.62 -16.52 -16.80
CA GLY A 348 -6.77 -15.81 -18.06
C GLY A 348 -7.17 -14.34 -17.92
N GLY A 349 -7.48 -13.66 -19.00
CA GLY A 349 -7.96 -12.27 -19.05
C GLY A 349 -9.43 -12.17 -19.41
N PHE A 350 -10.02 -11.01 -19.15
CA PHE A 350 -11.40 -10.74 -19.59
C PHE A 350 -11.51 -10.52 -21.09
N PHE A 351 -10.45 -10.06 -21.74
CA PHE A 351 -10.36 -9.84 -23.19
C PHE A 351 -8.89 -9.76 -23.61
N ASP A 352 -8.65 -9.99 -24.91
CA ASP A 352 -7.32 -9.87 -25.49
C ASP A 352 -6.92 -8.38 -25.63
N ILE A 353 -5.82 -8.01 -24.98
CA ILE A 353 -5.25 -6.66 -24.99
C ILE A 353 -4.00 -6.56 -25.87
N SER A 354 -3.70 -7.57 -26.68
CA SER A 354 -2.59 -7.49 -27.62
C SER A 354 -2.77 -6.31 -28.59
N PRO A 355 -1.69 -5.65 -29.01
CA PRO A 355 -1.76 -4.53 -29.95
C PRO A 355 -2.50 -4.89 -31.26
N GLU A 356 -2.29 -6.11 -31.73
CA GLU A 356 -2.90 -6.63 -32.96
C GLU A 356 -4.43 -6.75 -32.85
N ASN A 357 -4.93 -6.99 -31.64
CA ASN A 357 -6.37 -7.15 -31.40
C ASN A 357 -7.09 -5.84 -31.01
N TYR A 358 -6.36 -4.74 -30.86
CA TYR A 358 -6.97 -3.48 -30.38
C TYR A 358 -8.09 -2.98 -31.30
N GLN A 359 -7.91 -3.08 -32.63
CA GLN A 359 -8.96 -2.67 -33.58
C GLN A 359 -10.24 -3.53 -33.45
N ASN A 360 -10.12 -4.83 -33.23
CA ASN A 360 -11.27 -5.71 -32.99
C ASN A 360 -11.98 -5.34 -31.68
N ASN A 361 -11.22 -4.98 -30.63
CA ASN A 361 -11.79 -4.48 -29.38
C ASN A 361 -12.59 -3.19 -29.57
N ILE A 362 -12.13 -2.27 -30.43
CA ILE A 362 -12.85 -1.04 -30.76
C ILE A 362 -14.17 -1.35 -31.48
N GLU A 363 -14.16 -2.26 -32.47
CA GLU A 363 -15.37 -2.64 -33.21
C GLU A 363 -16.41 -3.29 -32.24
N GLU A 364 -15.97 -4.17 -31.36
CA GLU A 364 -16.85 -4.76 -30.33
C GLU A 364 -17.36 -3.69 -29.35
N ALA A 365 -16.52 -2.75 -28.94
CA ALA A 365 -16.94 -1.64 -28.07
C ALA A 365 -18.02 -0.78 -28.72
N LYS A 366 -17.88 -0.42 -30.02
CA LYS A 366 -18.91 0.30 -30.79
C LYS A 366 -20.21 -0.48 -30.87
N ARG A 367 -20.12 -1.80 -31.13
CA ARG A 367 -21.30 -2.66 -31.18
C ARG A 367 -22.04 -2.69 -29.85
N LEU A 368 -21.33 -2.86 -28.74
CA LEU A 368 -21.91 -2.86 -27.39
C LEU A 368 -22.55 -1.51 -27.02
N MET A 369 -21.90 -0.39 -27.40
CA MET A 369 -22.48 0.95 -27.20
C MET A 369 -23.78 1.15 -27.98
N ALA A 370 -23.81 0.70 -29.24
CA ALA A 370 -25.02 0.78 -30.08
C ALA A 370 -26.17 -0.06 -29.51
N GLU A 371 -25.90 -1.29 -29.06
CA GLU A 371 -26.86 -2.18 -28.41
C GLU A 371 -27.38 -1.64 -27.07
N ALA A 372 -26.55 -0.84 -26.38
CA ALA A 372 -26.94 -0.15 -25.16
C ALA A 372 -27.76 1.15 -25.43
N GLY A 373 -27.96 1.52 -26.69
CA GLY A 373 -28.72 2.70 -27.08
C GLY A 373 -27.91 3.96 -27.36
N TYR A 374 -26.58 3.86 -27.41
CA TYR A 374 -25.66 4.99 -27.61
C TYR A 374 -24.77 4.82 -28.86
N PRO A 375 -25.32 4.62 -30.06
CA PRO A 375 -24.54 4.46 -31.28
C PRO A 375 -23.65 5.69 -31.53
N ASN A 376 -22.34 5.47 -31.71
CA ASN A 376 -21.33 6.53 -31.87
C ASN A 376 -21.38 7.62 -30.75
N GLY A 377 -21.69 7.23 -29.52
CA GLY A 377 -21.80 8.13 -28.37
C GLY A 377 -23.04 9.05 -28.39
N LYS A 378 -23.94 8.90 -29.34
CA LYS A 378 -25.13 9.76 -29.45
C LYS A 378 -26.00 9.68 -28.19
N ASN A 379 -26.25 10.84 -27.57
CA ASN A 379 -27.01 11.00 -26.32
C ASN A 379 -26.34 10.34 -25.09
N PHE A 380 -25.08 9.91 -25.18
CA PHE A 380 -24.34 9.46 -24.00
C PHE A 380 -24.13 10.67 -23.07
N PRO A 381 -24.41 10.55 -21.76
CA PRO A 381 -24.22 11.67 -20.85
C PRO A 381 -22.72 12.02 -20.71
N VAL A 382 -22.45 13.31 -20.49
CA VAL A 382 -21.10 13.75 -20.14
C VAL A 382 -20.83 13.31 -18.72
N PHE A 383 -19.87 12.40 -18.55
CA PHE A 383 -19.42 11.98 -17.23
C PHE A 383 -18.24 12.82 -16.75
N GLU A 384 -18.16 12.94 -15.44
CA GLU A 384 -17.00 13.52 -14.78
C GLU A 384 -16.09 12.41 -14.26
N PHE A 385 -14.83 12.45 -14.69
CA PHE A 385 -13.77 11.62 -14.13
C PHE A 385 -13.08 12.37 -13.01
N LYS A 386 -12.95 11.71 -11.86
CA LYS A 386 -12.36 12.29 -10.66
C LYS A 386 -11.04 11.62 -10.31
N ALA A 387 -10.02 12.43 -10.05
CA ALA A 387 -8.68 12.01 -9.63
C ALA A 387 -8.11 13.01 -8.61
N ASP A 388 -7.08 12.58 -7.90
CA ASP A 388 -6.14 13.46 -7.25
C ASP A 388 -5.04 13.90 -8.24
N PRO A 389 -4.26 14.93 -7.94
CA PRO A 389 -3.20 15.44 -8.81
C PRO A 389 -2.10 14.42 -9.11
N GLY A 390 -1.31 14.66 -10.14
CA GLY A 390 -0.17 13.86 -10.54
C GLY A 390 -0.37 13.12 -11.87
N PHE A 391 0.39 12.06 -12.09
CA PHE A 391 0.38 11.28 -13.35
C PHE A 391 -0.99 10.71 -13.73
N HIS A 392 -1.91 10.63 -12.78
CA HIS A 392 -3.28 10.17 -13.00
C HIS A 392 -4.02 10.97 -14.08
N ILE A 393 -3.77 12.27 -14.12
CA ILE A 393 -4.37 13.17 -15.09
C ILE A 393 -3.89 12.84 -16.50
N SER A 394 -2.59 12.61 -16.69
CA SER A 394 -2.02 12.25 -18.00
C SER A 394 -2.58 10.92 -18.54
N ILE A 395 -2.76 9.92 -17.68
CA ILE A 395 -3.42 8.68 -18.07
C ILE A 395 -4.83 8.94 -18.55
N PHE A 396 -5.54 9.79 -17.80
CA PHE A 396 -6.93 10.04 -18.10
C PHE A 396 -7.13 10.89 -19.37
N GLU A 397 -6.26 11.86 -19.63
CA GLU A 397 -6.27 12.61 -20.88
C GLU A 397 -6.10 11.68 -22.09
N ALA A 398 -5.21 10.69 -21.99
CA ALA A 398 -5.06 9.67 -23.03
C ALA A 398 -6.35 8.83 -23.19
N VAL A 399 -6.97 8.39 -22.11
CA VAL A 399 -8.22 7.62 -22.16
C VAL A 399 -9.39 8.47 -22.65
N GLN A 400 -9.49 9.73 -22.25
CA GLN A 400 -10.48 10.68 -22.74
C GLN A 400 -10.40 10.81 -24.27
N GLN A 401 -9.19 10.94 -24.83
CA GLN A 401 -8.98 10.99 -26.25
C GLN A 401 -9.39 9.68 -26.94
N MET A 402 -8.99 8.52 -26.40
CA MET A 402 -9.38 7.22 -26.93
C MET A 402 -10.90 7.04 -26.97
N TRP A 403 -11.61 7.40 -25.91
CA TRP A 403 -13.07 7.29 -25.86
C TRP A 403 -13.76 8.30 -26.77
N LYS A 404 -13.21 9.51 -26.91
CA LYS A 404 -13.71 10.50 -27.86
C LYS A 404 -13.59 10.03 -29.31
N GLU A 405 -12.42 9.56 -29.69
CA GLU A 405 -12.15 9.12 -31.08
C GLU A 405 -12.88 7.83 -31.43
N ASN A 406 -12.85 6.85 -30.54
CA ASN A 406 -13.38 5.52 -30.83
C ASN A 406 -14.89 5.39 -30.57
N LEU A 407 -15.42 6.05 -29.53
CA LEU A 407 -16.80 5.88 -29.08
C LEU A 407 -17.65 7.14 -29.24
N GLY A 408 -17.07 8.30 -29.54
CA GLY A 408 -17.77 9.59 -29.64
C GLY A 408 -18.23 10.13 -28.29
N ILE A 409 -17.58 9.73 -27.18
CA ILE A 409 -17.97 10.10 -25.83
C ILE A 409 -17.16 11.31 -25.35
N ASP A 410 -17.84 12.29 -24.76
CA ASP A 410 -17.22 13.42 -24.10
C ASP A 410 -17.19 13.20 -22.59
N LEU A 411 -16.06 13.56 -21.97
CA LEU A 411 -15.82 13.45 -20.53
C LEU A 411 -15.27 14.76 -19.99
N GLN A 412 -15.54 15.03 -18.73
CA GLN A 412 -14.88 16.10 -17.96
C GLN A 412 -13.85 15.50 -16.99
N ILE A 413 -12.75 16.20 -16.82
CA ILE A 413 -11.72 15.82 -15.85
C ILE A 413 -11.80 16.81 -14.70
N SER A 414 -11.88 16.30 -13.48
CA SER A 414 -11.73 17.12 -12.28
C SER A 414 -10.70 16.52 -11.34
N SER A 415 -9.90 17.41 -10.75
CA SER A 415 -8.88 17.05 -9.77
C SER A 415 -9.23 17.64 -8.42
N MET A 416 -8.96 16.89 -7.34
CA MET A 416 -9.21 17.33 -5.98
C MET A 416 -8.11 16.84 -5.04
N GLU A 417 -7.95 17.53 -3.93
CA GLU A 417 -7.01 17.15 -2.86
C GLU A 417 -7.26 15.74 -2.34
N TRP A 418 -6.20 15.05 -1.93
CA TRP A 418 -6.23 13.65 -1.52
C TRP A 418 -7.26 13.34 -0.42
N ALA A 419 -7.35 14.18 0.62
CA ALA A 419 -8.31 13.97 1.71
C ALA A 419 -9.76 14.04 1.22
N ALA A 420 -10.09 15.04 0.38
CA ALA A 420 -11.41 15.18 -0.23
C ALA A 420 -11.70 14.02 -1.21
N TYR A 421 -10.67 13.56 -1.93
CA TYR A 421 -10.76 12.40 -2.82
C TYR A 421 -11.11 11.12 -2.06
N GLN A 422 -10.48 10.88 -0.92
CA GLN A 422 -10.78 9.73 -0.07
C GLN A 422 -12.23 9.76 0.44
N GLN A 423 -12.71 10.90 0.89
CA GLN A 423 -14.10 11.05 1.34
C GLN A 423 -15.09 10.80 0.19
N MET A 424 -14.89 11.44 -0.96
CA MET A 424 -15.70 11.25 -2.17
C MET A 424 -15.79 9.77 -2.56
N ARG A 425 -14.66 9.05 -2.49
CA ARG A 425 -14.57 7.62 -2.80
C ARG A 425 -15.41 6.77 -1.84
N MET A 426 -15.31 7.04 -0.53
CA MET A 426 -16.09 6.31 0.49
C MET A 426 -17.60 6.58 0.37
N GLU A 427 -17.98 7.80 0.05
CA GLU A 427 -19.38 8.19 -0.15
C GLU A 427 -19.95 7.74 -1.50
N ARG A 428 -19.10 7.19 -2.40
CA ARG A 428 -19.45 6.84 -3.80
C ARG A 428 -20.02 8.02 -4.60
N ASN A 429 -19.57 9.22 -4.30
CA ASN A 429 -20.04 10.45 -4.97
C ASN A 429 -19.24 10.73 -6.26
N TYR A 430 -19.29 9.80 -7.21
CA TYR A 430 -18.59 9.87 -8.50
C TYR A 430 -19.30 8.99 -9.55
N GLN A 431 -19.02 9.19 -10.83
CA GLN A 431 -19.37 8.25 -11.90
C GLN A 431 -18.19 7.34 -12.23
N ILE A 432 -17.03 7.94 -12.51
CA ILE A 432 -15.79 7.24 -12.81
C ILE A 432 -14.68 7.87 -11.96
N MET A 433 -13.88 7.04 -11.32
CA MET A 433 -12.71 7.49 -10.58
C MET A 433 -11.50 6.58 -10.85
N ARG A 434 -10.28 7.09 -10.62
CA ARG A 434 -9.11 6.24 -10.59
C ARG A 434 -9.01 5.53 -9.25
N THR A 435 -8.38 4.39 -9.19
CA THR A 435 -7.92 3.80 -7.94
C THR A 435 -6.75 2.86 -8.19
N ILE A 436 -6.04 2.54 -7.13
CA ILE A 436 -5.02 1.51 -7.10
C ILE A 436 -5.28 0.63 -5.90
N TRP A 437 -5.18 -0.67 -6.07
CA TRP A 437 -5.13 -1.59 -4.95
C TRP A 437 -3.77 -2.24 -4.89
N ILE A 438 -3.13 -2.13 -3.75
CA ILE A 438 -1.85 -2.78 -3.42
C ILE A 438 -2.20 -3.96 -2.53
N GLY A 439 -1.70 -5.13 -2.88
CA GLY A 439 -1.96 -6.34 -2.12
C GLY A 439 -1.35 -6.27 -0.72
N ASP A 440 -2.15 -6.49 0.30
CA ASP A 440 -1.72 -6.50 1.70
C ASP A 440 -0.94 -7.78 2.02
N TYR A 441 -1.23 -8.87 1.29
CA TYR A 441 -0.58 -10.16 1.39
C TYR A 441 -0.55 -10.87 0.03
N SER A 442 0.27 -11.94 -0.09
CA SER A 442 0.51 -12.63 -1.37
C SER A 442 -0.52 -13.73 -1.65
N ASP A 443 -1.80 -13.33 -1.81
CA ASP A 443 -2.92 -14.22 -2.13
C ASP A 443 -3.94 -13.47 -3.00
N PRO A 444 -4.66 -14.11 -3.95
CA PRO A 444 -5.69 -13.44 -4.76
C PRO A 444 -6.80 -12.80 -3.91
N MET A 445 -7.03 -13.33 -2.71
CA MET A 445 -8.06 -12.84 -1.80
C MET A 445 -7.93 -11.36 -1.51
N THR A 446 -6.71 -10.82 -1.30
CA THR A 446 -6.48 -9.40 -1.04
C THR A 446 -7.05 -8.47 -2.12
N PHE A 447 -7.20 -8.97 -3.35
CA PHE A 447 -7.80 -8.25 -4.47
C PHE A 447 -9.29 -8.50 -4.58
N LEU A 448 -9.70 -9.78 -4.55
CA LEU A 448 -11.06 -10.18 -4.87
C LEU A 448 -12.07 -9.80 -3.78
N GLU A 449 -11.68 -9.87 -2.51
CA GLU A 449 -12.57 -9.53 -1.39
C GLU A 449 -13.03 -8.06 -1.39
N ASN A 450 -12.31 -7.16 -2.08
CA ASN A 450 -12.72 -5.76 -2.22
C ASN A 450 -14.07 -5.57 -2.94
N PHE A 451 -14.54 -6.57 -3.65
CA PHE A 451 -15.81 -6.53 -4.37
C PHE A 451 -16.94 -7.31 -3.69
N LEU A 452 -16.71 -7.85 -2.50
CA LEU A 452 -17.80 -8.41 -1.69
C LEU A 452 -18.84 -7.33 -1.40
N SER A 453 -20.12 -7.67 -1.53
CA SER A 453 -21.23 -6.72 -1.46
C SER A 453 -21.26 -5.87 -0.19
N TYR A 454 -20.73 -6.38 0.90
CA TYR A 454 -20.73 -5.76 2.22
C TYR A 454 -19.39 -5.10 2.61
N ARG A 455 -18.38 -5.16 1.76
CA ARG A 455 -17.06 -4.56 2.06
C ARG A 455 -17.07 -3.04 1.93
N PRO A 456 -16.48 -2.31 2.88
CA PRO A 456 -16.29 -0.86 2.76
C PRO A 456 -15.47 -0.47 1.52
N GLN A 457 -14.51 -1.32 1.13
CA GLN A 457 -13.63 -1.13 -0.03
C GLN A 457 -14.33 -1.39 -1.37
N ASN A 458 -15.56 -1.89 -1.35
CA ASN A 458 -16.35 -2.02 -2.57
C ASN A 458 -16.87 -0.65 -3.04
N TYR A 459 -15.93 0.18 -3.49
CA TYR A 459 -16.26 1.53 -3.96
C TYR A 459 -17.17 1.51 -5.19
N ALA A 460 -17.09 0.47 -6.01
CA ALA A 460 -17.94 0.32 -7.19
C ALA A 460 -19.44 0.19 -6.87
N GLY A 461 -19.79 -0.22 -5.65
CA GLY A 461 -21.17 -0.59 -5.30
C GLY A 461 -21.63 -1.88 -5.98
N TYR A 462 -20.67 -2.76 -6.36
CA TYR A 462 -20.98 -4.06 -6.96
C TYR A 462 -21.69 -4.98 -5.95
N SER A 463 -22.67 -5.73 -6.40
CA SER A 463 -23.39 -6.70 -5.57
C SER A 463 -23.74 -7.94 -6.40
N ASN A 464 -23.23 -9.10 -5.97
CA ASN A 464 -23.51 -10.37 -6.60
C ASN A 464 -23.36 -11.51 -5.60
N ILE A 465 -24.47 -12.09 -5.17
CA ILE A 465 -24.48 -13.17 -4.17
C ILE A 465 -23.67 -14.41 -4.58
N ARG A 466 -23.58 -14.72 -5.88
CA ARG A 466 -22.77 -15.86 -6.33
C ARG A 466 -21.29 -15.58 -6.15
N PHE A 467 -20.86 -14.35 -6.48
CA PHE A 467 -19.48 -13.91 -6.25
C PHE A 467 -19.16 -13.93 -4.75
N ASP A 468 -20.03 -13.36 -3.92
CA ASP A 468 -19.85 -13.35 -2.47
C ASP A 468 -19.67 -14.77 -1.92
N ASN A 469 -20.51 -15.72 -2.37
CA ASN A 469 -20.42 -17.11 -1.93
C ASN A 469 -19.12 -17.81 -2.38
N TYR A 470 -18.61 -17.53 -3.58
CA TYR A 470 -17.32 -18.09 -4.02
C TYR A 470 -16.17 -17.56 -3.16
N ILE A 471 -16.12 -16.27 -2.92
CA ILE A 471 -15.07 -15.65 -2.09
C ILE A 471 -15.14 -16.16 -0.65
N GLU A 472 -16.36 -16.23 -0.05
CA GLU A 472 -16.54 -16.77 1.30
C GLU A 472 -16.14 -18.26 1.41
N THR A 473 -16.35 -19.05 0.36
CA THR A 473 -15.92 -20.46 0.32
C THR A 473 -14.40 -20.55 0.26
N ALA A 474 -13.77 -19.76 -0.61
CA ALA A 474 -12.32 -19.73 -0.73
C ALA A 474 -11.63 -19.23 0.57
N ARG A 475 -12.21 -18.24 1.27
CA ARG A 475 -11.67 -17.73 2.54
C ARG A 475 -11.59 -18.78 3.64
N LYS A 476 -12.49 -19.75 3.65
CA LYS A 476 -12.64 -20.77 4.70
C LYS A 476 -11.91 -22.07 4.39
N SER A 477 -11.05 -22.08 3.40
CA SER A 477 -10.32 -23.28 2.99
C SER A 477 -8.82 -23.03 2.94
N THR A 478 -8.02 -24.00 3.37
CA THR A 478 -6.56 -24.06 3.10
C THR A 478 -6.23 -24.90 1.87
N ASP A 479 -7.20 -25.66 1.33
CA ASP A 479 -7.00 -26.40 0.09
C ASP A 479 -6.87 -25.42 -1.09
N GLN A 480 -5.66 -25.32 -1.60
CA GLN A 480 -5.34 -24.40 -2.69
C GLN A 480 -6.14 -24.70 -3.97
N ASN A 481 -6.50 -25.98 -4.22
CA ASN A 481 -7.34 -26.33 -5.37
C ASN A 481 -8.78 -25.83 -5.24
N VAL A 482 -9.27 -25.65 -4.01
CA VAL A 482 -10.58 -25.02 -3.74
C VAL A 482 -10.48 -23.50 -3.84
N ARG A 483 -9.38 -22.94 -3.32
CA ARG A 483 -9.18 -21.49 -3.22
C ARG A 483 -8.97 -20.82 -4.56
N MET A 484 -8.20 -21.45 -5.47
CA MET A 484 -7.76 -20.85 -6.74
C MET A 484 -8.75 -21.06 -7.90
N LYS A 485 -9.84 -21.79 -7.69
CA LYS A 485 -10.96 -21.94 -8.65
C LYS A 485 -11.88 -20.74 -8.67
#